data_4b4a0ff6edb99178442b2da6fcdb6b77
#
_entry.id   4b4a0ff6edb99178442b2da6fcdb6b77
#
_cell.length_a   1.000
_cell.length_b   1.000
_cell.length_c   1.000
_cell.angle_alpha   90.00
_cell.angle_beta   90.00
_cell.angle_gamma   90.00
#
_symmetry.space_group_name_H-M   'P 1'
#
loop_
_entity.id
_entity.type
_entity.pdbx_description
1 polymer ?
#
loop_
_entity_poly.entity_id
_entity_poly.type
_entity_poly.pdbx_seq_one_letter_code
_entity_poly.pdbx_strand_id
1 'polypeptide(L)'
;MSADVIISKQGHVGLLSLNRHKAIHALTHGMCTAMSAALTAWAHDPAIAAVIVDHTEGRGFCAGGDIAVLRDSVLNGGGDAGKAFFRAEYQLNHQMFTFPKPIIAFMDGITMGGGVGISLPARFRVATENTRFAMPETGIGLFSD
;
A
#
# COMPACT_ATOMS: atom_id res chain seq x y z
N MET A 1 -19.87 -1.58 6.07
CA MET A 1 -18.92 -1.08 5.05
C MET A 1 -17.78 -2.08 4.98
N SER A 2 -17.38 -2.51 3.79
CA SER A 2 -16.19 -3.36 3.63
C SER A 2 -14.93 -2.57 4.04
N ALA A 3 -13.96 -3.24 4.65
CA ALA A 3 -12.69 -2.61 4.98
C ALA A 3 -11.92 -2.22 3.71
N ASP A 4 -11.18 -1.10 3.73
CA ASP A 4 -10.37 -0.62 2.60
C ASP A 4 -9.16 -1.52 2.32
N VAL A 5 -8.77 -2.35 3.28
CA VAL A 5 -7.81 -3.47 3.14
C VAL A 5 -8.45 -4.70 3.77
N ILE A 6 -8.51 -5.78 3.03
CA ILE A 6 -8.93 -7.08 3.55
C ILE A 6 -7.69 -7.80 4.06
N ILE A 7 -7.67 -8.07 5.36
CA ILE A 7 -6.57 -8.76 6.04
C ILE A 7 -7.06 -10.18 6.35
N SER A 8 -6.40 -11.17 5.79
CA SER A 8 -6.79 -12.57 5.97
C SER A 8 -5.57 -13.50 6.00
N LYS A 9 -5.82 -14.77 6.27
CA LYS A 9 -4.81 -15.83 6.24
C LYS A 9 -5.32 -16.97 5.37
N GLN A 10 -4.44 -17.50 4.53
CA GLN A 10 -4.70 -18.69 3.73
C GLN A 10 -3.55 -19.68 3.93
N GLY A 11 -3.81 -20.77 4.62
CA GLY A 11 -2.74 -21.68 5.06
C GLY A 11 -1.69 -20.92 5.88
N HIS A 12 -0.44 -20.93 5.41
CA HIS A 12 0.68 -20.24 6.04
C HIS A 12 0.99 -18.87 5.43
N VAL A 13 0.07 -18.29 4.69
CA VAL A 13 0.26 -17.00 4.01
C VAL A 13 -0.67 -15.95 4.61
N GLY A 14 -0.11 -14.82 5.01
CA GLY A 14 -0.87 -13.61 5.31
C GLY A 14 -1.22 -12.86 4.02
N LEU A 15 -2.46 -12.43 3.87
CA LEU A 15 -2.94 -11.69 2.70
C LEU A 15 -3.33 -10.27 3.10
N LEU A 16 -2.78 -9.30 2.39
CA LEU A 16 -3.12 -7.88 2.46
C LEU A 16 -3.72 -7.48 1.11
N SER A 17 -5.04 -7.58 0.98
CA SER A 17 -5.73 -7.29 -0.28
C SER A 17 -6.33 -5.90 -0.25
N LEU A 18 -5.80 -5.00 -1.09
CA LEU A 18 -6.30 -3.63 -1.22
C LEU A 18 -7.71 -3.64 -1.78
N ASN A 19 -8.64 -2.89 -1.18
CA ASN A 19 -10.08 -3.01 -1.45
C ASN A 19 -10.79 -1.66 -1.62
N ARG A 20 -10.16 -0.73 -2.34
CA ARG A 20 -10.74 0.57 -2.73
C ARG A 20 -10.77 0.73 -4.26
N HIS A 21 -11.37 -0.22 -4.98
CA HIS A 21 -11.35 -0.29 -6.44
C HIS A 21 -11.81 1.01 -7.13
N LYS A 22 -12.78 1.75 -6.56
CA LYS A 22 -13.26 3.04 -7.11
C LYS A 22 -12.19 4.13 -7.12
N ALA A 23 -11.21 4.06 -6.22
CA ALA A 23 -10.07 4.98 -6.15
C ALA A 23 -8.76 4.32 -6.64
N ILE A 24 -8.84 3.22 -7.38
CA ILE A 24 -7.69 2.41 -7.80
C ILE A 24 -6.78 2.13 -6.59
N HIS A 25 -7.40 1.75 -5.50
CA HIS A 25 -6.75 1.41 -4.23
C HIS A 25 -5.78 2.47 -3.69
N ALA A 26 -6.05 3.76 -3.96
CA ALA A 26 -5.27 4.86 -3.41
C ALA A 26 -5.19 4.75 -1.89
N LEU A 27 -3.96 4.88 -1.36
CA LEU A 27 -3.66 4.67 0.05
C LEU A 27 -4.23 5.77 0.93
N THR A 28 -4.80 5.37 2.05
CA THR A 28 -5.22 6.25 3.14
C THR A 28 -4.38 5.97 4.39
N HIS A 29 -4.39 6.90 5.34
CA HIS A 29 -3.77 6.70 6.65
C HIS A 29 -4.28 5.41 7.33
N GLY A 30 -5.60 5.16 7.26
CA GLY A 30 -6.21 3.95 7.83
C GLY A 30 -5.71 2.65 7.19
N MET A 31 -5.53 2.65 5.86
CA MET A 31 -4.96 1.49 5.16
C MET A 31 -3.53 1.22 5.61
N CYS A 32 -2.67 2.25 5.64
CA CYS A 32 -1.27 2.10 6.08
C CYS A 32 -1.19 1.57 7.52
N THR A 33 -2.00 2.10 8.41
CA THR A 33 -2.06 1.67 9.82
C THR A 33 -2.53 0.21 9.95
N ALA A 34 -3.57 -0.17 9.21
CA ALA A 34 -4.09 -1.54 9.23
C ALA A 34 -3.08 -2.57 8.70
N MET A 35 -2.41 -2.25 7.57
CA MET A 35 -1.36 -3.09 7.00
C MET A 35 -0.17 -3.23 7.97
N SER A 36 0.27 -2.12 8.56
CA SER A 36 1.37 -2.11 9.54
C SER A 36 1.05 -2.97 10.77
N ALA A 37 -0.17 -2.88 11.30
CA ALA A 37 -0.61 -3.70 12.42
C ALA A 37 -0.62 -5.20 12.08
N ALA A 38 -1.09 -5.57 10.89
CA ALA A 38 -1.06 -6.96 10.43
C ALA A 38 0.37 -7.48 10.30
N LEU A 39 1.27 -6.72 9.67
CA LEU A 39 2.68 -7.09 9.54
C LEU A 39 3.33 -7.25 10.92
N THR A 40 3.07 -6.36 11.87
CA THR A 40 3.58 -6.47 13.24
C THR A 40 3.15 -7.79 13.89
N ALA A 41 1.87 -8.14 13.76
CA ALA A 41 1.35 -9.40 14.30
C ALA A 41 1.99 -10.63 13.62
N TRP A 42 2.19 -10.57 12.30
CA TRP A 42 2.70 -11.70 11.52
C TRP A 42 4.22 -11.88 11.56
N ALA A 43 4.96 -10.84 11.93
CA ALA A 43 6.42 -10.90 12.03
C ALA A 43 6.89 -12.05 12.93
N HIS A 44 6.20 -12.27 14.04
CA HIS A 44 6.55 -13.27 15.05
C HIS A 44 5.57 -14.47 15.09
N ASP A 45 4.55 -14.50 14.25
CA ASP A 45 3.59 -15.62 14.19
C ASP A 45 4.21 -16.80 13.44
N PRO A 46 4.53 -17.93 14.10
CA PRO A 46 5.13 -19.09 13.46
C PRO A 46 4.22 -19.76 12.44
N ALA A 47 2.91 -19.48 12.48
CA ALA A 47 1.95 -19.99 11.51
C ALA A 47 2.03 -19.26 10.16
N ILE A 48 2.66 -18.09 10.08
CA ILE A 48 2.82 -17.32 8.86
C ILE A 48 4.24 -17.48 8.33
N ALA A 49 4.37 -18.00 7.12
CA ALA A 49 5.64 -18.18 6.43
C ALA A 49 5.97 -17.07 5.42
N ALA A 50 4.95 -16.44 4.86
CA ALA A 50 5.08 -15.38 3.87
C ALA A 50 3.87 -14.44 3.90
N VAL A 51 4.00 -13.27 3.27
CA VAL A 51 2.90 -12.32 3.10
C VAL A 51 2.73 -12.01 1.60
N ILE A 52 1.49 -11.92 1.16
CA ILE A 52 1.14 -11.42 -0.17
C ILE A 52 0.44 -10.08 -0.03
N VAL A 53 0.82 -9.13 -0.87
CA VAL A 53 0.12 -7.86 -1.06
C VAL A 53 -0.44 -7.86 -2.47
N ASP A 54 -1.75 -7.78 -2.58
CA ASP A 54 -2.50 -7.77 -3.84
C ASP A 54 -3.68 -6.79 -3.77
N HIS A 55 -4.58 -6.85 -4.72
CA HIS A 55 -5.83 -6.11 -4.72
C HIS A 55 -7.01 -7.01 -5.09
N THR A 56 -8.21 -6.62 -4.67
CA THR A 56 -9.40 -7.45 -4.85
C THR A 56 -9.92 -7.44 -6.29
N GLU A 57 -10.13 -6.26 -6.86
CA GLU A 57 -10.68 -6.07 -8.19
C GLU A 57 -10.31 -4.69 -8.74
N GLY A 58 -10.56 -4.45 -10.03
CA GLY A 58 -10.35 -3.15 -10.65
C GLY A 58 -9.16 -3.12 -11.60
N ARG A 59 -8.79 -1.93 -12.04
CA ARG A 59 -7.83 -1.70 -13.13
C ARG A 59 -6.40 -1.48 -12.69
N GLY A 60 -6.08 -1.68 -11.42
CA GLY A 60 -4.74 -1.47 -10.94
C GLY A 60 -4.53 -1.90 -9.51
N PHE A 61 -3.27 -2.13 -9.20
CA PHE A 61 -2.82 -2.51 -7.88
C PHE A 61 -2.96 -1.36 -6.87
N CYS A 62 -2.36 -0.20 -7.18
CA CYS A 62 -2.47 0.99 -6.33
C CYS A 62 -2.01 2.24 -7.09
N ALA A 63 -2.84 3.27 -7.10
CA ALA A 63 -2.55 4.53 -7.80
C ALA A 63 -1.70 5.53 -6.99
N GLY A 64 -1.31 5.19 -5.75
CA GLY A 64 -0.55 6.08 -4.87
C GLY A 64 -1.32 6.52 -3.65
N GLY A 65 -0.89 7.61 -3.00
CA GLY A 65 -1.63 8.23 -1.91
C GLY A 65 -2.93 8.89 -2.39
N ASP A 66 -3.91 8.98 -1.51
CA ASP A 66 -5.19 9.65 -1.83
C ASP A 66 -4.99 11.18 -1.87
N ILE A 67 -4.67 11.68 -3.05
CA ILE A 67 -4.38 13.09 -3.30
C ILE A 67 -5.55 14.01 -2.93
N ALA A 68 -6.81 13.55 -3.06
CA ALA A 68 -7.97 14.35 -2.69
C ALA A 68 -7.98 14.60 -1.17
N VAL A 69 -7.71 13.59 -0.37
CA VAL A 69 -7.60 13.70 1.09
C VAL A 69 -6.41 14.58 1.48
N LEU A 70 -5.26 14.42 0.82
CA LEU A 70 -4.06 15.24 1.08
C LEU A 70 -4.31 16.72 0.77
N ARG A 71 -4.93 17.01 -0.39
CA ARG A 71 -5.31 18.38 -0.78
C ARG A 71 -6.27 19.00 0.22
N ASP A 72 -7.32 18.29 0.61
CA ASP A 72 -8.30 18.76 1.59
C ASP A 72 -7.66 19.05 2.95
N SER A 73 -6.75 18.20 3.39
CA SER A 73 -5.97 18.40 4.61
C SER A 73 -5.20 19.73 4.61
N VAL A 74 -4.61 20.11 3.48
CA VAL A 74 -3.87 21.37 3.37
C VAL A 74 -4.82 22.57 3.35
N LEU A 75 -5.89 22.50 2.54
CA LEU A 75 -6.81 23.61 2.36
C LEU A 75 -7.66 23.91 3.60
N ASN A 76 -8.07 22.88 4.33
CA ASN A 76 -9.06 23.00 5.39
C ASN A 76 -8.53 22.60 6.78
N GLY A 77 -7.33 22.03 6.89
CA GLY A 77 -6.80 21.48 8.15
C GLY A 77 -5.32 21.78 8.44
N GLY A 78 -4.71 22.74 7.75
CA GLY A 78 -3.31 23.11 8.01
C GLY A 78 -2.28 22.04 7.61
N GLY A 79 -2.68 20.95 6.98
CA GLY A 79 -1.80 19.91 6.46
C GLY A 79 -1.41 18.80 7.46
N ASP A 80 -1.91 18.81 8.69
CA ASP A 80 -1.47 17.84 9.71
C ASP A 80 -1.91 16.40 9.40
N ALA A 81 -3.10 16.21 8.83
CA ALA A 81 -3.55 14.89 8.39
C ALA A 81 -2.69 14.35 7.24
N GLY A 82 -2.25 15.22 6.32
CA GLY A 82 -1.31 14.86 5.27
C GLY A 82 0.06 14.42 5.83
N LYS A 83 0.60 15.16 6.79
CA LYS A 83 1.85 14.78 7.48
C LYS A 83 1.72 13.43 8.21
N ALA A 84 0.58 13.21 8.87
CA ALA A 84 0.30 11.95 9.54
C ALA A 84 0.23 10.78 8.54
N PHE A 85 -0.42 11.00 7.37
CA PHE A 85 -0.47 10.02 6.29
C PHE A 85 0.94 9.65 5.81
N PHE A 86 1.76 10.61 5.38
CA PHE A 86 3.11 10.32 4.88
C PHE A 86 3.99 9.62 5.93
N ARG A 87 3.88 10.02 7.20
CA ARG A 87 4.59 9.32 8.27
C ARG A 87 4.18 7.85 8.38
N ALA A 88 2.88 7.56 8.33
CA ALA A 88 2.38 6.19 8.38
C ALA A 88 2.78 5.38 7.15
N GLU A 89 2.74 5.99 5.95
CA GLU A 89 3.16 5.36 4.70
C GLU A 89 4.66 5.01 4.72
N TYR A 90 5.53 5.94 5.09
CA TYR A 90 6.98 5.69 5.13
C TYR A 90 7.36 4.69 6.23
N GLN A 91 6.66 4.70 7.36
CA GLN A 91 6.84 3.67 8.39
C GLN A 91 6.44 2.29 7.87
N LEU A 92 5.33 2.19 7.14
CA LEU A 92 4.90 0.94 6.49
C LEU A 92 5.94 0.47 5.46
N ASN A 93 6.41 1.36 4.58
CA ASN A 93 7.43 1.03 3.58
C ASN A 93 8.71 0.51 4.22
N HIS A 94 9.20 1.16 5.27
CA HIS A 94 10.35 0.71 6.04
C HIS A 94 10.10 -0.65 6.71
N GLN A 95 8.92 -0.84 7.30
CA GLN A 95 8.53 -2.12 7.92
C GLN A 95 8.50 -3.26 6.91
N MET A 96 7.97 -3.02 5.71
CA MET A 96 7.97 -4.00 4.62
C MET A 96 9.39 -4.33 4.16
N PHE A 97 10.26 -3.33 4.06
CA PHE A 97 11.66 -3.51 3.65
C PHE A 97 12.46 -4.35 4.67
N THR A 98 12.19 -4.16 5.96
CA THR A 98 12.89 -4.86 7.05
C THR A 98 12.13 -6.10 7.56
N PHE A 99 11.03 -6.48 6.88
CA PHE A 99 10.18 -7.58 7.34
C PHE A 99 10.94 -8.92 7.34
N PRO A 100 10.87 -9.72 8.44
CA PRO A 100 11.72 -10.90 8.59
C PRO A 100 11.30 -12.09 7.72
N LYS A 101 10.16 -12.01 7.02
CA LYS A 101 9.63 -13.07 6.16
C LYS A 101 9.44 -12.55 4.74
N PRO A 102 9.40 -13.42 3.71
CA PRO A 102 9.15 -12.96 2.35
C PRO A 102 7.82 -12.23 2.20
N ILE A 103 7.87 -11.07 1.57
CA ILE A 103 6.69 -10.36 1.06
C ILE A 103 6.70 -10.49 -0.45
N ILE A 104 5.55 -10.82 -1.03
CA ILE A 104 5.32 -10.90 -2.47
C ILE A 104 4.28 -9.83 -2.83
N ALA A 105 4.61 -8.91 -3.75
CA ALA A 105 3.67 -7.92 -4.27
C ALA A 105 3.21 -8.31 -5.67
N PHE A 106 1.89 -8.47 -5.86
CA PHE A 106 1.27 -8.71 -7.16
C PHE A 106 0.82 -7.39 -7.77
N MET A 107 1.62 -6.84 -8.68
CA MET A 107 1.43 -5.52 -9.28
C MET A 107 0.63 -5.63 -10.59
N ASP A 108 -0.58 -6.17 -10.55
CA ASP A 108 -1.43 -6.22 -11.74
C ASP A 108 -2.09 -4.85 -12.00
N GLY A 109 -1.87 -4.30 -13.20
CA GLY A 109 -2.39 -3.01 -13.62
C GLY A 109 -1.62 -1.79 -13.07
N ILE A 110 -2.32 -0.69 -12.77
CA ILE A 110 -1.72 0.58 -12.35
C ILE A 110 -1.01 0.42 -11.00
N THR A 111 0.28 0.76 -10.98
CA THR A 111 1.17 0.74 -9.80
C THR A 111 1.97 2.03 -9.81
N MET A 112 1.54 3.04 -9.05
CA MET A 112 2.10 4.39 -9.12
C MET A 112 2.25 5.01 -7.73
N GLY A 113 3.20 5.93 -7.57
CA GLY A 113 3.40 6.68 -6.33
C GLY A 113 3.51 5.77 -5.10
N GLY A 114 2.68 5.96 -4.08
CA GLY A 114 2.62 5.08 -2.91
C GLY A 114 2.37 3.60 -3.24
N GLY A 115 1.79 3.27 -4.41
CA GLY A 115 1.70 1.90 -4.90
C GLY A 115 3.07 1.31 -5.23
N VAL A 116 3.99 2.13 -5.73
CA VAL A 116 5.40 1.78 -5.85
C VAL A 116 6.02 1.62 -4.46
N GLY A 117 5.72 2.54 -3.54
CA GLY A 117 6.20 2.52 -2.15
C GLY A 117 5.88 1.22 -1.40
N ILE A 118 4.68 0.64 -1.59
CA ILE A 118 4.30 -0.64 -0.95
C ILE A 118 4.65 -1.88 -1.77
N SER A 119 5.19 -1.74 -2.97
CA SER A 119 5.61 -2.88 -3.80
C SER A 119 7.13 -3.04 -3.91
N LEU A 120 7.90 -1.95 -4.04
CA LEU A 120 9.36 -2.01 -4.15
C LEU A 120 10.04 -2.66 -2.94
N PRO A 121 9.60 -2.42 -1.68
CA PRO A 121 10.20 -3.07 -0.52
C PRO A 121 9.96 -4.58 -0.47
N ALA A 122 8.99 -5.10 -1.21
CA ALA A 122 8.71 -6.53 -1.24
C ALA A 122 9.90 -7.32 -1.80
N ARG A 123 10.19 -8.47 -1.19
CA ARG A 123 11.27 -9.35 -1.65
C ARG A 123 11.04 -9.86 -3.08
N PHE A 124 9.78 -10.14 -3.41
CA PHE A 124 9.37 -10.58 -4.75
C PHE A 124 8.29 -9.67 -5.29
N ARG A 125 8.46 -9.22 -6.51
CA ARG A 125 7.51 -8.41 -7.26
C ARG A 125 7.07 -9.18 -8.48
N VAL A 126 5.77 -9.36 -8.63
CA VAL A 126 5.17 -10.02 -9.78
C VAL A 126 4.46 -8.96 -10.61
N ALA A 127 4.98 -8.71 -11.80
CA ALA A 127 4.35 -7.88 -12.80
C ALA A 127 3.59 -8.74 -13.79
N THR A 128 2.49 -8.21 -14.33
CA THR A 128 1.71 -8.82 -15.40
C THR A 128 1.82 -7.98 -16.67
N GLU A 129 1.24 -8.45 -17.75
CA GLU A 129 1.12 -7.69 -19.00
C GLU A 129 0.29 -6.40 -18.85
N ASN A 130 -0.51 -6.30 -17.78
CA ASN A 130 -1.30 -5.13 -17.47
C ASN A 130 -0.54 -4.08 -16.64
N THR A 131 0.61 -4.43 -16.07
CA THR A 131 1.35 -3.56 -15.14
C THR A 131 1.76 -2.26 -15.82
N ARG A 132 1.37 -1.14 -15.19
CA ARG A 132 1.77 0.21 -15.56
C ARG A 132 2.44 0.86 -14.36
N PHE A 133 3.77 0.86 -14.37
CA PHE A 133 4.60 1.27 -13.25
C PHE A 133 5.19 2.66 -13.50
N ALA A 134 4.94 3.61 -12.60
CA ALA A 134 5.48 4.97 -12.69
C ALA A 134 5.51 5.67 -11.33
N MET A 135 6.40 6.68 -11.22
CA MET A 135 6.40 7.69 -10.17
C MET A 135 6.01 9.04 -10.81
N PRO A 136 4.69 9.34 -10.95
CA PRO A 136 4.21 10.48 -11.73
C PRO A 136 4.09 11.79 -10.93
N GLU A 137 4.67 11.87 -9.73
CA GLU A 137 4.51 12.97 -8.77
C GLU A 137 4.88 14.33 -9.37
N THR A 138 5.87 14.39 -10.25
CA THR A 138 6.28 15.63 -10.90
C THR A 138 5.16 16.24 -11.77
N GLY A 139 4.22 15.42 -12.26
CA GLY A 139 3.05 15.89 -13.01
C GLY A 139 2.04 16.67 -12.17
N ILE A 140 2.11 16.59 -10.85
CA ILE A 140 1.27 17.31 -9.89
C ILE A 140 2.07 18.26 -8.99
N GLY A 141 3.33 18.55 -9.34
CA GLY A 141 4.19 19.48 -8.61
C GLY A 141 4.83 18.90 -7.35
N LEU A 142 4.82 17.57 -7.17
CA LEU A 142 5.58 16.87 -6.14
C LEU A 142 6.85 16.27 -6.74
N PHE A 143 7.82 15.94 -5.91
CA PHE A 143 8.98 15.14 -6.33
C PHE A 143 8.69 13.65 -6.02
N SER A 144 9.34 12.77 -6.78
CA SER A 144 9.27 11.32 -6.53
C SER A 144 10.13 10.98 -5.32
N ASP A 145 9.58 10.22 -4.41
CA ASP A 145 10.20 9.83 -3.14
C ASP A 145 10.30 8.30 -2.95
#